data_2f7c6105f09ee0b5388c64c69418b39f
#
_entry.id   2f7c6105f09ee0b5388c64c69418b39f
#
_cell.length_a   1.000
_cell.length_b   1.000
_cell.length_c   1.000
_cell.angle_alpha   90.00
_cell.angle_beta   90.00
_cell.angle_gamma   90.00
#
_symmetry.space_group_name_H-M   'P 1'
#
loop_
_entity.id
_entity.type
_entity.pdbx_description
1 polymer ?
#
loop_
_entity_poly.entity_id
_entity_poly.type
_entity_poly.pdbx_seq_one_letter_code
_entity_poly.pdbx_strand_id
1 'polypeptide(L)' 'MAKAAGAGNIQVKAGAAGKVFQIPTSVGQSVQQGDTVIVIEAMKMEIPVVAPEAGTIASIDVAGGDAIESGAVLATLN' A
#
# COMPACT_ATOMS: atom_id res chain seq x y z
N MET A 1 7.57 -17.37 12.56
CA MET A 1 7.59 -16.88 12.02
C MET A 1 7.88 -16.05 11.68
N ALA A 2 8.26 -16.11 11.89
CA ALA A 2 8.42 -15.13 11.68
C ALA A 2 8.00 -14.58 10.73
N LYS A 3 7.51 -14.31 10.72
CA LYS A 3 7.14 -13.83 9.88
C LYS A 3 7.90 -13.11 9.30
N ALA A 4 7.91 -13.33 8.33
CA ALA A 4 8.82 -12.63 7.59
C ALA A 4 8.84 -11.24 8.09
N ALA A 5 10.01 -10.79 8.29
CA ALA A 5 10.18 -9.51 8.87
C ALA A 5 9.35 -8.49 8.10
N GLY A 6 8.51 -7.80 8.80
CA GLY A 6 7.71 -6.77 8.23
C GLY A 6 6.59 -7.23 7.32
N ALA A 7 6.56 -8.51 6.99
CA ALA A 7 5.53 -8.98 6.10
C ALA A 7 4.25 -9.21 6.88
N GLY A 8 3.18 -8.60 6.45
CA GLY A 8 1.88 -8.84 7.02
C GLY A 8 1.15 -9.93 6.28
N ASN A 9 0.04 -10.35 6.84
CA ASN A 9 -0.79 -11.39 6.24
C ASN A 9 -1.67 -10.87 5.12
N ILE A 10 -1.87 -9.57 5.07
CA ILE A 10 -2.79 -8.93 4.13
C ILE A 10 -1.97 -8.06 3.20
N GLN A 11 -2.08 -8.30 1.90
CA GLN A 11 -1.35 -7.53 0.91
C GLN A 11 -2.21 -6.41 0.35
N VAL A 12 -1.63 -5.22 0.27
CA VAL A 12 -2.26 -4.08 -0.38
C VAL A 12 -1.63 -3.95 -1.75
N LYS A 13 -2.39 -4.21 -2.79
CA LYS A 13 -1.88 -4.26 -4.16
C LYS A 13 -2.41 -3.13 -4.99
N ALA A 14 -1.60 -2.71 -5.96
CA ALA A 14 -2.00 -1.70 -6.90
C ALA A 14 -3.08 -2.25 -7.83
N GLY A 15 -4.13 -1.47 -8.05
CA GLY A 15 -5.17 -1.83 -9.01
C GLY A 15 -4.87 -1.39 -10.43
N ALA A 16 -3.80 -0.60 -10.61
CA ALA A 16 -3.43 -0.08 -11.92
C ALA A 16 -1.95 0.25 -11.92
N ALA A 17 -1.35 0.27 -13.10
CA ALA A 17 0.04 0.69 -13.25
C ALA A 17 0.13 2.21 -13.15
N GLY A 18 1.19 2.70 -12.53
CA GLY A 18 1.40 4.12 -12.38
C GLY A 18 2.63 4.39 -11.53
N LYS A 19 2.64 5.53 -10.87
CA LYS A 19 3.72 5.92 -9.97
C LYS A 19 3.15 6.21 -8.60
N VAL A 20 3.96 5.94 -7.57
CA VAL A 20 3.57 6.29 -6.20
C VAL A 20 3.58 7.81 -6.08
N PHE A 21 2.44 8.39 -5.77
CA PHE A 21 2.29 9.83 -5.64
C PHE A 21 2.48 10.27 -4.19
N GLN A 22 1.79 9.61 -3.28
CA GLN A 22 1.88 9.90 -1.85
C GLN A 22 1.75 8.62 -1.05
N ILE A 23 2.39 8.61 0.12
CA ILE A 23 2.24 7.54 1.08
C ILE A 23 1.76 8.19 2.39
N PRO A 24 0.45 8.38 2.55
CA PRO A 24 -0.07 9.08 3.73
C PRO A 24 -0.01 8.27 5.02
N THR A 25 0.45 7.04 4.95
CA THR A 25 0.51 6.16 6.11
C THR A 25 1.95 5.80 6.44
N SER A 26 2.14 5.20 7.61
CA SER A 26 3.46 4.79 8.09
C SER A 26 3.37 3.38 8.66
N VAL A 27 4.52 2.70 8.67
CA VAL A 27 4.61 1.39 9.31
C VAL A 27 4.22 1.55 10.78
N GLY A 28 3.37 0.65 11.25
CA GLY A 28 2.87 0.68 12.63
C GLY A 28 1.55 1.43 12.78
N GLN A 29 1.08 2.09 11.74
CA GLN A 29 -0.18 2.83 11.79
C GLN A 29 -1.36 1.87 11.66
N SER A 30 -2.40 2.08 12.46
CA SER A 30 -3.63 1.31 12.35
C SER A 30 -4.50 1.91 11.25
N VAL A 31 -5.07 1.06 10.42
CA VAL A 31 -5.97 1.48 9.36
C VAL A 31 -7.22 0.62 9.39
N GLN A 32 -8.28 1.12 8.82
CA GLN A 32 -9.53 0.40 8.69
C GLN A 32 -9.79 0.08 7.23
N GLN A 33 -10.69 -0.86 6.99
CA GLN A 33 -11.07 -1.19 5.63
C GLN A 33 -11.54 0.09 4.92
N GLY A 34 -10.97 0.32 3.74
CA GLY A 34 -11.32 1.50 2.96
C GLY A 34 -10.46 2.73 3.21
N ASP A 35 -9.59 2.69 4.22
CA ASP A 35 -8.67 3.79 4.45
C ASP A 35 -7.62 3.83 3.35
N THR A 36 -7.27 5.04 2.90
CA THR A 36 -6.25 5.20 1.88
C THR A 36 -4.89 4.89 2.45
N VAL A 37 -4.22 3.90 1.90
CA VAL A 37 -2.88 3.51 2.33
C VAL A 37 -1.83 4.21 1.48
N ILE A 38 -2.00 4.21 0.18
CA ILE A 38 -1.06 4.81 -0.77
C ILE A 38 -1.88 5.44 -1.88
N VAL A 39 -1.41 6.56 -2.40
CA VAL A 39 -2.00 7.18 -3.58
C VAL A 39 -1.04 7.00 -4.74
N ILE A 40 -1.53 6.47 -5.84
CA ILE A 40 -0.74 6.34 -7.05
C ILE A 40 -1.27 7.32 -8.11
N GLU A 41 -0.39 7.71 -9.01
CA GLU A 41 -0.76 8.55 -10.14
C GLU A 41 -0.69 7.70 -11.41
N ALA A 42 -1.80 7.65 -12.12
CA ALA A 42 -1.88 6.92 -13.38
C ALA A 42 -2.75 7.72 -14.32
N MET A 43 -2.29 7.89 -15.57
CA MET A 43 -3.07 8.58 -16.60
C MET A 43 -3.52 9.97 -16.14
N LYS A 44 -2.64 10.68 -15.44
CA LYS A 44 -2.88 12.03 -14.91
C LYS A 44 -4.01 12.07 -13.88
N MET A 45 -4.27 10.94 -13.23
CA MET A 45 -5.27 10.85 -12.18
C MET A 45 -4.64 10.32 -10.91
N GLU A 46 -5.12 10.79 -9.78
CA GLU A 46 -4.71 10.26 -8.48
C GLU A 46 -5.67 9.13 -8.13
N ILE A 47 -5.11 7.96 -7.89
CA ILE A 47 -5.90 6.77 -7.59
C ILE A 47 -5.55 6.32 -6.17
N PRO A 48 -6.49 6.40 -5.23
CA PRO A 48 -6.21 5.91 -3.88
C PRO A 48 -6.22 4.39 -3.86
N VAL A 49 -5.20 3.82 -3.21
CA VAL A 49 -5.16 2.39 -2.94
C VAL A 49 -5.54 2.23 -1.49
N VAL A 50 -6.62 1.53 -1.26
CA VAL A 50 -7.21 1.45 0.08
C VAL A 50 -6.95 0.10 0.72
N ALA A 51 -7.03 0.09 2.05
CA ALA A 51 -6.84 -1.14 2.80
C ALA A 51 -8.02 -2.08 2.53
N PRO A 52 -7.73 -3.35 2.21
CA PRO A 52 -8.80 -4.32 1.98
C PRO A 52 -9.45 -4.78 3.27
N GLU A 53 -8.79 -4.60 4.39
CA GLU A 53 -9.30 -4.99 5.71
C GLU A 53 -8.66 -4.08 6.74
N ALA A 54 -9.28 -4.04 7.91
CA ALA A 54 -8.69 -3.32 9.05
C ALA A 54 -7.44 -4.06 9.51
N GLY A 55 -6.45 -3.31 9.92
CA GLY A 55 -5.21 -3.91 10.42
C GLY A 55 -4.18 -2.85 10.70
N THR A 56 -2.96 -3.31 10.97
CA THR A 56 -1.83 -2.44 11.23
C THR A 56 -0.84 -2.57 10.10
N ILE A 57 -0.32 -1.46 9.61
CA ILE A 57 0.64 -1.50 8.53
C ILE A 57 1.92 -2.16 9.00
N ALA A 58 2.24 -3.31 8.41
CA ALA A 58 3.42 -4.09 8.76
C ALA A 58 4.62 -3.68 7.93
N SER A 59 4.42 -3.36 6.66
CA SER A 59 5.50 -2.89 5.80
C SER A 59 4.95 -2.01 4.70
N ILE A 60 5.79 -1.11 4.22
CA ILE A 60 5.51 -0.31 3.03
C ILE A 60 6.65 -0.60 2.07
N ASP A 61 6.32 -1.22 0.95
CA ASP A 61 7.32 -1.82 0.07
C ASP A 61 7.73 -0.91 -1.09
N VAL A 62 7.19 0.30 -1.13
CA VAL A 62 7.48 1.26 -2.19
C VAL A 62 7.77 2.63 -1.60
N ALA A 63 8.36 3.49 -2.40
CA ALA A 63 8.66 4.86 -2.01
C ALA A 63 8.02 5.82 -3.00
N GLY A 64 7.88 7.07 -2.59
CA GLY A 64 7.32 8.10 -3.46
C GLY A 64 8.13 8.19 -4.75
N GLY A 65 7.42 8.23 -5.87
CA GLY A 65 8.05 8.29 -7.18
C GLY A 65 8.35 6.95 -7.82
N ASP A 66 8.21 5.85 -7.09
CA ASP A 66 8.44 4.53 -7.67
C ASP A 66 7.41 4.22 -8.74
N ALA A 67 7.88 3.62 -9.83
CA ALA A 67 6.99 3.11 -10.85
C ALA A 67 6.45 1.76 -10.39
N ILE A 68 5.15 1.55 -10.54
CA ILE A 68 4.52 0.32 -10.11
C ILE A 68 3.64 -0.23 -11.22
N GLU A 69 3.41 -1.54 -11.16
CA GLU A 69 2.57 -2.23 -12.13
C GLU A 69 1.29 -2.69 -11.46
N SER A 70 0.29 -2.96 -12.27
CA SER A 70 -0.96 -3.53 -11.77
C SER A 70 -0.65 -4.85 -11.06
N GLY A 71 -1.19 -5.00 -9.87
CA GLY A 71 -0.95 -6.19 -9.06
C GLY A 71 0.29 -6.13 -8.18
N ALA A 72 1.09 -5.07 -8.28
CA ALA A 72 2.27 -4.95 -7.43
C ALA A 72 1.86 -4.79 -5.97
N VAL A 73 2.60 -5.44 -5.08
CA VAL A 73 2.36 -5.30 -3.65
C VAL A 73 2.98 -4.00 -3.19
N LEU A 74 2.17 -3.12 -2.63
CA LEU A 74 2.60 -1.80 -2.20
C LEU A 74 2.89 -1.76 -0.71
N ALA A 75 2.12 -2.50 0.06
CA ALA A 75 2.24 -2.53 1.51
C ALA A 75 1.63 -3.82 2.02
N THR A 76 1.91 -4.13 3.28
CA THR A 76 1.26 -5.28 3.91
C THR A 76 0.70 -4.86 5.26
N LEU A 77 -0.35 -5.54 5.66
CA LEU A 77 -1.02 -5.31 6.95
C LEU A 77 -0.99 -6.58 7.78
N ASN A 78 -1.06 -6.41 9.06
CA ASN A 78 -1.26 -7.51 10.01
C ASN A 78 -2.67 -7.54 10.51
#